data_b01e9f8c712b5450d45b2d14255a4275
#
_entry.id   b01e9f8c712b5450d45b2d14255a4275
#
_cell.length_a   1.000
_cell.length_b   1.000
_cell.length_c   1.000
_cell.angle_alpha   90.00
_cell.angle_beta   90.00
_cell.angle_gamma   90.00
#
_symmetry.space_group_name_H-M   'P 1'
#
loop_
_entity.id
_entity.type
_entity.pdbx_description
1 polymer ?
#
loop_
_entity_poly.entity_id
_entity_poly.type
_entity_poly.pdbx_seq_one_letter_code
_entity_poly.pdbx_strand_id
1 'polypeptide(L)'
;MGIFSNNNGKELRNLSSADSVNIIAPETYIKGVIEAAYMIQIEGVLEGDIKAQDLVHITETGKISGNIDAKTVFIDGEVSGEIVADKVEIGEKGRVTANISSTIFVIQEGGLFEGNKKLKKEVIQTVYGNDTEE
;
A
#
# COMPACT_ATOMS: atom_id res chain seq x y z
N MET A 1 -2.97 31.17 -10.41
CA MET A 1 -3.26 30.96 -9.93
C MET A 1 -3.83 31.11 -9.11
N GLY A 2 -3.83 31.73 -9.05
CA GLY A 2 -4.38 31.88 -7.97
C GLY A 2 -5.43 31.10 -7.83
N ILE A 3 -5.83 30.59 -8.57
CA ILE A 3 -6.72 29.82 -8.43
C ILE A 3 -6.62 29.13 -7.31
N PHE A 4 -5.64 28.54 -7.09
CA PHE A 4 -5.54 27.91 -5.96
C PHE A 4 -4.83 28.63 -5.02
N SER A 5 -4.67 29.79 -5.10
CA SER A 5 -3.91 30.39 -4.17
C SER A 5 -4.83 30.92 -3.23
N ASN A 6 -4.93 31.59 -2.57
CA ASN A 6 -5.67 32.21 -1.71
C ASN A 6 -6.70 31.52 -1.06
N ASN A 7 -7.80 31.86 -1.14
CA ASN A 7 -8.86 31.37 -0.49
C ASN A 7 -9.02 29.98 -0.65
N ASN A 8 -8.66 29.54 -1.70
CA ASN A 8 -8.84 28.20 -1.99
C ASN A 8 -8.05 27.27 -1.16
N GLY A 9 -7.05 27.73 -0.54
CA GLY A 9 -6.25 26.90 0.30
C GLY A 9 -7.05 26.35 1.45
N LYS A 10 -7.99 27.12 1.95
CA LYS A 10 -8.76 26.67 3.02
C LYS A 10 -9.69 25.61 2.61
N GLU A 11 -10.30 25.74 1.50
CA GLU A 11 -11.19 24.74 1.00
C GLU A 11 -10.52 23.46 0.71
N LEU A 12 -9.32 23.53 0.19
CA LEU A 12 -8.58 22.34 -0.10
C LEU A 12 -8.25 21.58 1.17
N ARG A 13 -7.94 22.28 2.20
CA ARG A 13 -7.66 21.60 3.44
C ARG A 13 -8.88 20.89 3.96
N ASN A 14 -10.05 21.45 3.81
CA ASN A 14 -11.24 20.81 4.25
C ASN A 14 -11.53 19.56 3.45
N LEU A 15 -11.27 19.61 2.19
CA LEU A 15 -11.51 18.44 1.38
C LEU A 15 -10.55 17.35 1.69
N SER A 16 -9.32 17.69 1.99
CA SER A 16 -8.31 16.66 2.13
C SER A 16 -8.40 15.92 3.43
N SER A 17 -9.04 16.45 4.42
CA SER A 17 -8.92 15.83 5.70
C SER A 17 -9.60 14.50 5.81
N ALA A 18 -10.72 14.29 5.19
CA ALA A 18 -11.43 13.06 5.35
C ALA A 18 -11.48 12.21 4.11
N ASP A 19 -11.38 12.85 2.98
CA ASP A 19 -11.60 12.15 1.74
C ASP A 19 -10.43 12.14 0.81
N SER A 20 -9.24 12.34 1.35
CA SER A 20 -8.07 12.41 0.53
C SER A 20 -7.75 11.10 -0.13
N VAL A 21 -7.74 11.06 -1.41
CA VAL A 21 -7.34 9.90 -2.17
C VAL A 21 -6.33 10.35 -3.19
N ASN A 22 -5.18 9.70 -3.22
CA ASN A 22 -4.16 9.99 -4.21
C ASN A 22 -4.25 8.93 -5.29
N ILE A 23 -4.24 9.33 -6.53
CA ILE A 23 -4.33 8.39 -7.62
C ILE A 23 -3.17 8.60 -8.57
N ILE A 24 -2.43 7.54 -8.86
CA ILE A 24 -1.43 7.57 -9.91
C ILE A 24 -2.08 6.94 -11.12
N ALA A 25 -2.37 7.76 -12.10
CA ALA A 25 -3.17 7.36 -13.25
C ALA A 25 -2.48 6.31 -14.11
N PRO A 26 -3.22 5.60 -14.93
CA PRO A 26 -2.61 4.65 -15.84
C PRO A 26 -1.63 5.32 -16.78
N GLU A 27 -0.63 4.64 -17.19
CA GLU A 27 0.39 5.13 -18.10
C GLU A 27 1.28 6.20 -17.46
N THR A 28 1.24 6.35 -16.16
CA THR A 28 2.14 7.22 -15.43
C THR A 28 3.27 6.36 -14.89
N TYR A 29 4.49 6.86 -14.99
CA TYR A 29 5.65 6.15 -14.48
C TYR A 29 6.34 7.04 -13.47
N ILE A 30 6.53 6.56 -12.26
CA ILE A 30 7.17 7.30 -11.21
C ILE A 30 8.32 6.48 -10.65
N LYS A 31 9.43 7.15 -10.40
CA LYS A 31 10.57 6.53 -9.78
C LYS A 31 10.94 7.35 -8.58
N GLY A 32 10.92 6.78 -7.42
CA GLY A 32 11.24 7.51 -6.21
C GLY A 32 10.44 7.04 -5.01
N VAL A 33 10.21 7.95 -4.07
CA VAL A 33 9.54 7.63 -2.82
C VAL A 33 8.26 8.42 -2.72
N ILE A 34 7.17 7.77 -2.34
CA ILE A 34 5.89 8.41 -2.16
C ILE A 34 5.44 8.19 -0.73
N GLU A 35 5.03 9.27 -0.09
CA GLU A 35 4.41 9.18 1.21
C GLU A 35 3.00 9.75 1.12
N ALA A 36 2.01 9.00 1.51
CA ALA A 36 0.64 9.45 1.46
C ALA A 36 0.05 9.44 2.87
N ALA A 37 -0.66 10.49 3.21
CA ALA A 37 -1.20 10.61 4.56
C ALA A 37 -2.31 9.61 4.82
N TYR A 38 -3.08 9.27 3.83
CA TYR A 38 -4.19 8.36 4.01
C TYR A 38 -4.14 7.20 3.04
N MET A 39 -4.60 7.36 1.86
CA MET A 39 -4.63 6.25 0.94
C MET A 39 -4.11 6.64 -0.43
N ILE A 40 -3.61 5.68 -1.16
CA ILE A 40 -3.12 5.92 -2.49
C ILE A 40 -3.54 4.76 -3.38
N GLN A 41 -4.02 5.08 -4.57
CA GLN A 41 -4.41 4.11 -5.57
C GLN A 41 -3.42 4.18 -6.72
N ILE A 42 -2.85 3.06 -7.08
CA ILE A 42 -1.82 3.00 -8.11
C ILE A 42 -2.40 2.30 -9.32
N GLU A 43 -2.56 3.04 -10.40
CA GLU A 43 -3.01 2.48 -11.68
C GLU A 43 -1.90 2.52 -12.70
N GLY A 44 -0.79 3.14 -12.39
CA GLY A 44 0.37 3.24 -13.24
C GLY A 44 1.52 2.44 -12.70
N VAL A 45 2.74 2.84 -13.04
CA VAL A 45 3.95 2.13 -12.66
C VAL A 45 4.75 2.93 -11.67
N LEU A 46 5.17 2.28 -10.61
CA LEU A 46 6.04 2.90 -9.62
C LEU A 46 7.25 2.03 -9.35
N GLU A 47 8.43 2.63 -9.42
CA GLU A 47 9.66 1.99 -8.99
C GLU A 47 10.17 2.73 -7.80
N GLY A 48 10.17 2.11 -6.63
CA GLY A 48 10.66 2.76 -5.43
C GLY A 48 9.81 2.38 -4.24
N ASP A 49 9.65 3.31 -3.29
CA ASP A 49 9.01 3.01 -2.04
C ASP A 49 7.70 3.76 -1.88
N ILE A 50 6.73 3.11 -1.26
CA ILE A 50 5.48 3.75 -0.92
C ILE A 50 5.25 3.59 0.55
N LYS A 51 4.90 4.68 1.21
CA LYS A 51 4.50 4.65 2.58
C LYS A 51 3.16 5.35 2.70
N ALA A 52 2.14 4.64 3.09
CA ALA A 52 0.83 5.23 3.29
C ALA A 52 0.36 4.92 4.70
N GLN A 53 -0.38 5.81 5.31
CA GLN A 53 -0.80 5.56 6.66
C GLN A 53 -1.98 4.62 6.71
N ASP A 54 -2.72 4.53 5.67
CA ASP A 54 -3.94 3.74 5.69
C ASP A 54 -3.92 2.64 4.63
N LEU A 55 -4.19 2.95 3.42
CA LEU A 55 -4.43 1.95 2.39
C LEU A 55 -3.62 2.19 1.12
N VAL A 56 -3.02 1.14 0.60
CA VAL A 56 -2.44 1.18 -0.74
C VAL A 56 -3.25 0.21 -1.58
N HIS A 57 -3.83 0.70 -2.66
CA HIS A 57 -4.61 -0.13 -3.57
C HIS A 57 -3.91 -0.14 -4.93
N ILE A 58 -3.49 -1.31 -5.39
CA ILE A 58 -2.86 -1.45 -6.69
C ILE A 58 -3.90 -2.07 -7.61
N THR A 59 -4.35 -1.33 -8.59
CA THR A 59 -5.40 -1.78 -9.49
C THR A 59 -4.82 -2.72 -10.54
N GLU A 60 -5.68 -3.25 -11.37
CA GLU A 60 -5.29 -4.23 -12.36
C GLU A 60 -4.20 -3.72 -13.30
N THR A 61 -4.15 -2.42 -13.56
CA THR A 61 -3.11 -1.86 -14.43
C THR A 61 -1.91 -1.36 -13.64
N GLY A 62 -1.97 -1.44 -12.31
CA GLY A 62 -0.86 -0.94 -11.50
C GLY A 62 0.28 -1.92 -11.42
N LYS A 63 1.49 -1.39 -11.32
CA LYS A 63 2.67 -2.21 -11.19
C LYS A 63 3.65 -1.53 -10.27
N ILE A 64 4.12 -2.23 -9.25
CA ILE A 64 5.05 -1.67 -8.30
C ILE A 64 6.26 -2.56 -8.17
N SER A 65 7.43 -1.93 -8.18
CA SER A 65 8.69 -2.59 -7.93
C SER A 65 9.36 -1.86 -6.79
N GLY A 66 9.43 -2.45 -5.61
CA GLY A 66 10.05 -1.81 -4.47
C GLY A 66 9.39 -2.19 -3.17
N ASN A 67 9.33 -1.25 -2.25
CA ASN A 67 8.84 -1.52 -0.90
C ASN A 67 7.52 -0.82 -0.65
N ILE A 68 6.60 -1.52 0.00
CA ILE A 68 5.30 -0.96 0.36
C ILE A 68 5.12 -1.08 1.85
N ASP A 69 4.76 0.02 2.50
CA ASP A 69 4.51 0.05 3.92
C ASP A 69 3.17 0.75 4.13
N ALA A 70 2.19 0.06 4.65
CA ALA A 70 0.88 0.64 4.87
C ALA A 70 0.12 -0.17 5.90
N LYS A 71 -1.02 0.28 6.33
CA LYS A 71 -1.84 -0.47 7.22
C LYS A 71 -2.50 -1.62 6.46
N THR A 72 -3.04 -1.33 5.30
CA THR A 72 -3.69 -2.33 4.45
C THR A 72 -3.19 -2.19 3.03
N VAL A 73 -2.91 -3.31 2.39
CA VAL A 73 -2.49 -3.30 0.98
C VAL A 73 -3.43 -4.25 0.22
N PHE A 74 -4.08 -3.71 -0.79
CA PHE A 74 -4.98 -4.52 -1.63
C PHE A 74 -4.40 -4.53 -3.04
N ILE A 75 -4.14 -5.71 -3.60
CA ILE A 75 -3.39 -5.84 -4.83
C ILE A 75 -4.21 -6.57 -5.88
N ASP A 76 -4.60 -5.87 -6.93
CA ASP A 76 -5.19 -6.47 -8.12
C ASP A 76 -4.26 -6.35 -9.32
N GLY A 77 -3.07 -5.85 -9.11
CA GLY A 77 -2.09 -5.67 -10.16
C GLY A 77 -0.85 -6.48 -9.87
N GLU A 78 0.29 -5.91 -10.17
CA GLU A 78 1.56 -6.61 -10.05
C GLU A 78 2.45 -5.93 -9.04
N VAL A 79 3.03 -6.67 -8.10
CA VAL A 79 3.95 -6.12 -7.11
C VAL A 79 5.15 -7.03 -7.00
N SER A 80 6.34 -6.43 -7.00
CA SER A 80 7.60 -7.13 -6.75
C SER A 80 8.37 -6.40 -5.69
N GLY A 81 8.89 -7.09 -4.69
CA GLY A 81 9.73 -6.48 -3.66
C GLY A 81 9.33 -6.88 -2.27
N GLU A 82 9.06 -5.91 -1.41
CA GLU A 82 8.70 -6.18 -0.02
C GLU A 82 7.44 -5.44 0.37
N ILE A 83 6.60 -6.09 1.15
CA ILE A 83 5.37 -5.50 1.63
C ILE A 83 5.30 -5.67 3.14
N VAL A 84 5.08 -4.58 3.85
CA VAL A 84 4.85 -4.60 5.28
C VAL A 84 3.51 -3.95 5.55
N ALA A 85 2.60 -4.69 6.12
CA ALA A 85 1.27 -4.17 6.39
C ALA A 85 0.59 -4.98 7.48
N ASP A 86 -0.45 -4.45 8.08
CA ASP A 86 -1.24 -5.24 9.01
C ASP A 86 -2.06 -6.25 8.23
N LYS A 87 -2.58 -5.85 7.09
CA LYS A 87 -3.38 -6.73 6.27
C LYS A 87 -2.95 -6.64 4.81
N VAL A 88 -2.74 -7.77 4.17
CA VAL A 88 -2.45 -7.81 2.75
C VAL A 88 -3.51 -8.69 2.10
N GLU A 89 -4.15 -8.19 1.08
CA GLU A 89 -5.13 -8.97 0.33
C GLU A 89 -4.75 -8.96 -1.15
N ILE A 90 -4.61 -10.14 -1.75
CA ILE A 90 -4.31 -10.26 -3.16
C ILE A 90 -5.61 -10.64 -3.85
N GLY A 91 -6.08 -9.78 -4.75
CA GLY A 91 -7.33 -10.01 -5.47
C GLY A 91 -7.15 -11.03 -6.57
N GLU A 92 -8.24 -11.33 -7.27
CA GLU A 92 -8.23 -12.39 -8.25
C GLU A 92 -7.29 -12.13 -9.43
N LYS A 93 -6.96 -10.88 -9.71
CA LYS A 93 -6.03 -10.56 -10.77
C LYS A 93 -4.66 -10.16 -10.27
N GLY A 94 -4.46 -10.24 -8.96
CA GLY A 94 -3.19 -9.83 -8.39
C GLY A 94 -2.09 -10.81 -8.66
N ARG A 95 -0.89 -10.28 -8.88
CA ARG A 95 0.30 -11.10 -9.06
C ARG A 95 1.41 -10.51 -8.21
N VAL A 96 1.81 -11.23 -7.20
CA VAL A 96 2.77 -10.72 -6.25
C VAL A 96 3.96 -11.64 -6.15
N THR A 97 5.15 -11.06 -6.33
CA THR A 97 6.40 -11.76 -6.12
C THR A 97 7.14 -10.97 -5.08
N ALA A 98 6.99 -11.31 -3.82
CA ALA A 98 7.47 -10.43 -2.78
C ALA A 98 7.66 -11.16 -1.47
N ASN A 99 8.35 -10.49 -0.56
CA ASN A 99 8.42 -10.91 0.82
C ASN A 99 7.38 -10.08 1.58
N ILE A 100 6.48 -10.73 2.27
CA ILE A 100 5.38 -10.06 2.93
C ILE A 100 5.46 -10.26 4.43
N SER A 101 5.31 -9.17 5.16
CA SER A 101 5.15 -9.22 6.61
C SER A 101 3.77 -8.66 6.92
N SER A 102 2.87 -9.49 7.40
CA SER A 102 1.52 -9.04 7.72
C SER A 102 0.89 -9.89 8.79
N THR A 103 -0.07 -9.34 9.49
CA THR A 103 -0.83 -10.10 10.47
C THR A 103 -1.93 -10.88 9.78
N ILE A 104 -2.58 -10.27 8.82
CA ILE A 104 -3.65 -10.90 8.06
C ILE A 104 -3.25 -10.99 6.60
N PHE A 105 -3.42 -12.14 6.01
CA PHE A 105 -3.03 -12.35 4.63
C PHE A 105 -4.11 -13.15 3.92
N VAL A 106 -4.67 -12.59 2.87
CA VAL A 106 -5.76 -13.20 2.13
C VAL A 106 -5.40 -13.24 0.65
N ILE A 107 -5.58 -14.38 0.02
CA ILE A 107 -5.42 -14.49 -1.42
C ILE A 107 -6.74 -14.99 -1.97
N GLN A 108 -7.32 -14.23 -2.88
CA GLN A 108 -8.56 -14.66 -3.51
C GLN A 108 -8.26 -15.68 -4.61
N GLU A 109 -9.26 -16.46 -4.94
CA GLU A 109 -9.10 -17.44 -5.99
C GLU A 109 -8.67 -16.74 -7.27
N GLY A 110 -7.66 -17.21 -7.92
CA GLY A 110 -7.11 -16.59 -9.11
C GLY A 110 -5.88 -15.75 -8.82
N GLY A 111 -5.72 -15.28 -7.60
CA GLY A 111 -4.54 -14.49 -7.27
C GLY A 111 -3.30 -15.35 -7.19
N LEU A 112 -2.15 -14.76 -7.50
CA LEU A 112 -0.89 -15.48 -7.51
C LEU A 112 0.09 -14.85 -6.54
N PHE A 113 0.76 -15.69 -5.77
CA PHE A 113 1.77 -15.20 -4.83
C PHE A 113 2.97 -16.12 -4.86
N GLU A 114 4.14 -15.51 -4.99
CA GLU A 114 5.39 -16.22 -4.91
C GLU A 114 6.28 -15.47 -3.97
N GLY A 115 6.91 -16.12 -3.03
CA GLY A 115 7.81 -15.46 -2.10
C GLY A 115 7.63 -15.99 -0.71
N ASN A 116 7.97 -15.15 0.27
CA ASN A 116 7.88 -15.54 1.66
C ASN A 116 6.88 -14.69 2.40
N LYS A 117 6.13 -15.30 3.26
CA LYS A 117 5.19 -14.58 4.09
C LYS A 117 5.52 -14.82 5.55
N LYS A 118 5.66 -13.72 6.30
CA LYS A 118 5.93 -13.79 7.71
C LYS A 118 4.84 -13.11 8.48
N LEU A 119 4.67 -13.49 9.72
CA LEU A 119 3.76 -12.79 10.59
C LEU A 119 4.39 -11.49 11.04
N LYS A 120 3.68 -10.40 10.93
CA LYS A 120 4.18 -9.12 11.38
C LYS A 120 4.17 -9.11 12.89
N LYS A 121 5.31 -8.85 13.50
CA LYS A 121 5.40 -8.84 14.93
C LYS A 121 5.11 -7.48 15.49
N GLU A 122 4.30 -7.44 16.51
CA GLU A 122 3.97 -6.20 17.16
C GLU A 122 4.71 -6.10 18.45
N VAL A 123 4.90 -4.92 18.90
CA VAL A 123 5.56 -4.70 20.16
C VAL A 123 4.84 -5.42 21.27
N ILE A 124 3.57 -5.45 21.23
CA ILE A 124 2.81 -6.10 22.23
C ILE A 124 3.11 -7.54 22.39
N GLN A 125 3.49 -8.19 21.34
CA GLN A 125 3.79 -9.57 21.43
C GLN A 125 4.94 -9.85 22.32
N THR A 126 5.84 -8.94 22.45
CA THR A 126 6.98 -9.18 23.28
C THR A 126 6.58 -9.18 24.74
N VAL A 127 5.46 -8.65 25.05
CA VAL A 127 5.04 -8.62 26.42
C VAL A 127 4.63 -10.01 26.83
N TYR A 128 4.06 -10.77 25.98
CA TYR A 128 3.64 -12.09 26.31
C TYR A 128 4.73 -13.04 26.12
N GLY A 129 5.70 -12.61 25.60
CA GLY A 129 6.84 -13.38 25.49
C GLY A 129 6.83 -14.74 25.28
N ASN A 130 6.41 -14.65 25.62
CA ASN A 130 6.53 -15.47 25.42
C ASN A 130 6.19 -16.25 24.77
N ASP A 131 5.70 -16.07 24.87
CA ASP A 131 5.32 -16.70 24.23
C ASP A 131 5.56 -17.09 23.25
N THR A 132 5.84 -16.94 23.24
CA THR A 132 6.12 -17.22 22.42
C THR A 132 6.58 -17.78 21.71
N GLU A 133 7.02 -17.85 21.86
CA GLU A 133 7.58 -18.36 21.40
C GLU A 133 7.64 -19.07 20.87
N GLU A 134 7.59 -19.17 21.00
CA GLU A 134 7.73 -19.80 20.70
C GLU A 134 7.73 -20.17 20.39
#